data_28114beafd6c994d36aea44d6341d2c0
#
_entry.id   28114beafd6c994d36aea44d6341d2c0
#
_cell.length_a   1.000
_cell.length_b   1.000
_cell.length_c   1.000
_cell.angle_alpha   90.00
_cell.angle_beta   90.00
_cell.angle_gamma   90.00
#
_symmetry.space_group_name_H-M   'P 1'
#
loop_
_entity.id
_entity.type
_entity.pdbx_description
1 polymer ?
#
loop_
_entity_poly.entity_id
_entity_poly.type
_entity_poly.pdbx_seq_one_letter_code
_entity_poly.pdbx_strand_id
1 'polypeptide(L)'
;MTRVNVEDSRYKCGAMIAKADKEDEELKLKLDSVGGIPDSGLAAAIGYANESGIPFKRAFMKYTPTWARSFTPSHQSIRNLIAHMKLIPIHELIKDKKLLFIDDSIVRGTQLRETVDFLYDSGAKAVRTCTSFAPLSYRKSTVSRS
;
A
#
# COMPACT_ATOMS: atom_id res chain seq x y z
N MET A 1 16.67 -26.41 13.34
CA MET A 1 16.68 -24.97 13.03
C MET A 1 15.46 -24.65 12.17
N THR A 2 14.43 -24.05 12.76
CA THR A 2 13.25 -23.61 12.03
C THR A 2 13.61 -22.40 11.18
N ARG A 3 13.63 -22.58 9.87
CA ARG A 3 13.76 -21.44 8.94
C ARG A 3 12.49 -20.58 9.06
N VAL A 4 12.64 -19.37 9.56
CA VAL A 4 11.56 -18.39 9.55
C VAL A 4 11.39 -17.93 8.10
N ASN A 5 10.23 -18.21 7.53
CA ASN A 5 9.89 -17.71 6.21
C ASN A 5 9.52 -16.23 6.32
N VAL A 6 10.21 -15.38 5.57
CA VAL A 6 10.01 -13.93 5.60
C VAL A 6 8.59 -13.55 5.17
N GLU A 7 8.04 -14.22 4.18
CA GLU A 7 6.67 -13.94 3.71
C GLU A 7 5.62 -14.31 4.76
N ASP A 8 5.77 -15.45 5.44
CA ASP A 8 4.90 -15.84 6.54
C ASP A 8 4.98 -14.85 7.71
N SER A 9 6.18 -14.39 8.04
CA SER A 9 6.39 -13.40 9.08
C SER A 9 5.72 -12.06 8.73
N ARG A 10 5.85 -11.61 7.50
CA ARG A 10 5.19 -10.39 7.00
C ARG A 10 3.66 -10.52 7.06
N TYR A 11 3.13 -11.67 6.65
CA TYR A 11 1.70 -11.95 6.74
C TYR A 11 1.19 -11.85 8.18
N LYS A 12 1.87 -12.50 9.10
CA LYS A 12 1.53 -12.47 10.53
C LYS A 12 1.60 -11.07 11.11
N CYS A 13 2.60 -10.30 10.74
CA CYS A 13 2.69 -8.88 11.13
C CYS A 13 1.47 -8.07 10.66
N GLY A 14 1.04 -8.25 9.43
CA GLY A 14 -0.15 -7.61 8.90
C GLY A 14 -1.41 -7.99 9.66
N ALA A 15 -1.58 -9.26 9.95
CA ALA A 15 -2.71 -9.76 10.73
C ALA A 15 -2.71 -9.20 12.17
N MET A 16 -1.54 -9.10 12.81
CA MET A 16 -1.40 -8.50 14.15
C MET A 16 -1.77 -7.02 14.15
N ILE A 17 -1.38 -6.28 13.12
CA ILE A 17 -1.75 -4.87 12.98
C ILE A 17 -3.26 -4.74 12.84
N ALA A 18 -3.89 -5.59 12.04
CA ALA A 18 -5.33 -5.59 11.87
C ALA A 18 -6.08 -5.89 13.18
N LYS A 19 -5.56 -6.81 13.99
CA LYS A 19 -6.11 -7.09 15.32
C LYS A 19 -6.05 -5.87 16.24
N ALA A 20 -4.90 -5.18 16.26
CA ALA A 20 -4.76 -3.94 17.03
C ALA A 20 -5.71 -2.84 16.52
N ASP A 21 -5.94 -2.78 15.22
CA ASP A 21 -6.81 -1.79 14.60
C ASP A 21 -8.31 -2.07 14.82
N LYS A 22 -8.69 -3.31 15.12
CA LYS A 22 -10.07 -3.65 15.48
C LYS A 22 -10.59 -2.92 16.72
N GLU A 23 -9.69 -2.51 17.60
CA GLU A 23 -10.03 -1.74 18.79
C GLU A 23 -10.24 -0.25 18.50
N ASP A 24 -9.80 0.20 17.33
CA ASP A 24 -9.92 1.60 16.90
C ASP A 24 -11.11 1.75 15.94
N GLU A 25 -12.23 2.26 16.49
CA GLU A 25 -13.47 2.42 15.72
C GLU A 25 -13.37 3.45 14.59
N GLU A 26 -12.49 4.46 14.71
CA GLU A 26 -12.26 5.42 13.64
C GLU A 26 -11.64 4.75 12.42
N LEU A 27 -10.81 3.74 12.64
CA LEU A 27 -10.18 2.98 11.58
C LEU A 27 -11.13 2.00 10.88
N LYS A 28 -12.06 1.42 11.64
CA LYS A 28 -13.04 0.47 11.09
C LYS A 28 -13.95 1.07 10.04
N LEU A 29 -14.19 2.35 10.15
CA LEU A 29 -15.40 2.93 9.57
C LEU A 29 -15.34 3.17 8.08
N LYS A 30 -14.20 3.03 7.38
CA LYS A 30 -14.29 3.60 6.02
C LYS A 30 -13.18 3.26 5.04
N LEU A 31 -12.45 2.18 5.22
CA LEU A 31 -11.50 1.74 4.20
C LEU A 31 -12.18 0.87 3.15
N ASP A 32 -12.05 1.23 1.90
CA ASP A 32 -12.60 0.46 0.79
C ASP A 32 -11.72 -0.74 0.44
N SER A 33 -10.41 -0.59 0.59
CA SER A 33 -9.46 -1.65 0.29
C SER A 33 -8.13 -1.48 1.01
N VAL A 34 -7.41 -2.60 1.11
CA VAL A 34 -6.04 -2.68 1.61
C VAL A 34 -5.14 -3.03 0.45
N GLY A 35 -4.08 -2.29 0.27
CA GLY A 35 -3.03 -2.57 -0.71
C GLY A 35 -1.66 -2.64 -0.06
N GLY A 36 -0.71 -3.21 -0.77
CA GLY A 36 0.69 -3.24 -0.36
C GLY A 36 1.58 -2.68 -1.44
N ILE A 37 2.70 -2.11 -1.03
CA ILE A 37 3.74 -1.72 -1.98
C ILE A 37 4.41 -2.98 -2.52
N PRO A 38 4.36 -3.24 -3.82
CA PRO A 38 5.03 -4.41 -4.39
C PRO A 38 6.56 -4.34 -4.26
N ASP A 39 7.25 -5.43 -3.95
CA ASP A 39 6.64 -6.72 -3.57
C ASP A 39 6.61 -6.90 -2.05
N SER A 40 7.39 -6.09 -1.34
CA SER A 40 7.69 -6.26 0.11
C SER A 40 6.48 -6.08 1.03
N GLY A 41 5.54 -5.21 0.66
CA GLY A 41 4.34 -4.93 1.46
C GLY A 41 3.16 -5.86 1.19
N LEU A 42 3.22 -6.72 0.17
CA LEU A 42 2.06 -7.51 -0.26
C LEU A 42 1.63 -8.55 0.78
N ALA A 43 2.56 -9.29 1.35
CA ALA A 43 2.23 -10.34 2.32
C ALA A 43 1.56 -9.75 3.57
N ALA A 44 2.08 -8.62 4.08
CA ALA A 44 1.49 -7.92 5.22
C ALA A 44 0.10 -7.35 4.89
N ALA A 45 -0.08 -6.82 3.68
CA ALA A 45 -1.38 -6.32 3.23
C ALA A 45 -2.42 -7.45 3.14
N ILE A 46 -2.04 -8.60 2.64
CA ILE A 46 -2.92 -9.78 2.57
C ILE A 46 -3.29 -10.24 3.99
N GLY A 47 -2.32 -10.32 4.89
CA GLY A 47 -2.57 -10.69 6.30
C GLY A 47 -3.51 -9.70 6.99
N TYR A 48 -3.32 -8.43 6.77
CA TYR A 48 -4.22 -7.39 7.28
C TYR A 48 -5.64 -7.53 6.71
N ALA A 49 -5.76 -7.72 5.41
CA ALA A 49 -7.05 -7.86 4.75
C ALA A 49 -7.83 -9.08 5.26
N ASN A 50 -7.17 -10.22 5.37
CA ASN A 50 -7.79 -11.45 5.85
C ASN A 50 -8.27 -11.34 7.30
N GLU A 51 -7.50 -10.67 8.16
CA GLU A 51 -7.87 -10.49 9.57
C GLU A 51 -8.94 -9.42 9.77
N SER A 52 -8.87 -8.31 9.02
CA SER A 52 -9.78 -7.19 9.16
C SER A 52 -11.13 -7.38 8.45
N GLY A 53 -11.17 -8.24 7.43
CA GLY A 53 -12.32 -8.37 6.54
C GLY A 53 -12.40 -7.30 5.44
N ILE A 54 -11.44 -6.39 5.38
CA ILE A 54 -11.37 -5.36 4.33
C ILE A 54 -10.71 -5.99 3.09
N PRO A 55 -11.30 -5.83 1.88
CA PRO A 55 -10.77 -6.48 0.68
C PRO A 55 -9.33 -6.07 0.36
N PHE A 56 -8.51 -7.02 0.00
CA PHE A 56 -7.21 -6.77 -0.60
C PHE A 56 -7.37 -6.44 -2.08
N LYS A 57 -6.76 -5.34 -2.52
CA LYS A 57 -6.73 -4.92 -3.92
C LYS A 57 -5.30 -4.54 -4.33
N ARG A 58 -4.90 -4.99 -5.49
CA ARG A 58 -3.59 -4.62 -6.05
C ARG A 58 -3.71 -3.29 -6.80
N ALA A 59 -3.68 -2.19 -6.08
CA ALA A 59 -3.73 -0.85 -6.69
C ALA A 59 -2.47 -0.51 -7.50
N PHE A 60 -1.34 -1.16 -7.19
CA PHE A 60 -0.11 -1.07 -7.97
C PHE A 60 0.35 -2.42 -8.48
N MET A 61 0.87 -2.44 -9.69
CA MET A 61 1.60 -3.57 -10.25
C MET A 61 3.06 -3.18 -10.46
N LYS A 62 3.97 -4.14 -10.25
CA LYS A 62 5.38 -3.91 -10.51
C LYS A 62 5.63 -3.85 -12.01
N TYR A 63 6.31 -2.80 -12.46
CA TYR A 63 6.71 -2.67 -13.85
C TYR A 63 7.76 -3.72 -14.20
N THR A 64 7.51 -4.47 -15.28
CA THR A 64 8.46 -5.42 -15.84
C THR A 64 8.88 -4.92 -17.23
N PRO A 65 10.20 -4.72 -17.50
CA PRO A 65 10.67 -4.16 -18.77
C PRO A 65 10.30 -4.95 -20.03
N THR A 66 9.89 -6.20 -19.87
CA THR A 66 9.45 -7.10 -20.96
C THR A 66 8.02 -6.81 -21.45
N TRP A 67 7.30 -5.89 -20.78
CA TRP A 67 5.94 -5.53 -21.19
C TRP A 67 5.93 -4.73 -22.48
N ALA A 68 4.93 -4.98 -23.33
CA ALA A 68 4.78 -4.31 -24.62
C ALA A 68 4.61 -2.80 -24.47
N ARG A 69 5.05 -2.05 -25.52
CA ARG A 69 4.94 -0.58 -25.56
C ARG A 69 3.50 -0.06 -25.42
N SER A 70 2.49 -0.88 -25.68
CA SER A 70 1.08 -0.55 -25.48
C SER A 70 0.72 -0.20 -24.03
N PHE A 71 1.57 -0.56 -23.07
CA PHE A 71 1.41 -0.19 -21.66
C PHE A 71 2.07 1.13 -21.30
N THR A 72 2.69 1.85 -22.24
CA THR A 72 3.29 3.15 -21.96
C THR A 72 2.20 4.19 -21.75
N PRO A 73 2.04 4.74 -20.52
CA PRO A 73 0.98 5.71 -20.26
C PRO A 73 1.26 7.03 -20.97
N SER A 74 0.18 7.71 -21.38
CA SER A 74 0.27 8.99 -22.07
C SER A 74 0.63 10.17 -21.15
N HIS A 75 0.31 10.06 -19.86
CA HIS A 75 0.57 11.12 -18.89
C HIS A 75 2.00 11.12 -18.36
N GLN A 76 2.63 12.31 -18.37
CA GLN A 76 4.01 12.49 -17.92
C GLN A 76 4.20 12.13 -16.44
N SER A 77 3.24 12.45 -15.58
CA SER A 77 3.27 12.11 -14.15
C SER A 77 3.33 10.60 -13.90
N ILE A 78 2.56 9.84 -14.67
CA ILE A 78 2.55 8.37 -14.58
C ILE A 78 3.87 7.81 -15.10
N ARG A 79 4.40 8.35 -16.19
CA ARG A 79 5.72 7.96 -16.72
C ARG A 79 6.83 8.21 -15.70
N ASN A 80 6.79 9.35 -15.00
CA ASN A 80 7.76 9.67 -13.96
C ASN A 80 7.66 8.70 -12.77
N LEU A 81 6.44 8.34 -12.34
CA LEU A 81 6.25 7.36 -11.29
C LEU A 81 6.82 6.00 -11.68
N ILE A 82 6.52 5.53 -12.88
CA ILE A 82 7.04 4.25 -13.39
C ILE A 82 8.57 4.29 -13.48
N ALA A 83 9.16 5.38 -13.94
CA ALA A 83 10.60 5.53 -14.04
C ALA A 83 11.28 5.51 -12.67
N HIS A 84 10.70 6.18 -11.66
CA HIS A 84 11.25 6.27 -10.31
C HIS A 84 10.99 5.02 -9.46
N MET A 85 9.77 4.53 -9.47
CA MET A 85 9.31 3.49 -8.55
C MET A 85 9.11 2.13 -9.21
N LYS A 86 9.13 2.09 -10.53
CA LYS A 86 8.82 0.88 -11.31
C LYS A 86 7.47 0.26 -10.94
N LEU A 87 6.49 1.10 -10.66
CA LEU A 87 5.12 0.73 -10.31
C LEU A 87 4.14 1.26 -11.34
N ILE A 88 3.15 0.47 -11.68
CA ILE A 88 2.05 0.85 -12.56
C ILE A 88 0.79 0.93 -11.71
N PRO A 89 0.12 2.09 -11.64
CA PRO A 89 -1.13 2.23 -10.91
C PRO A 89 -2.30 1.66 -11.69
N ILE A 90 -3.27 1.10 -10.96
CA ILE A 90 -4.54 0.66 -11.53
C ILE A 90 -5.60 1.68 -11.12
N HIS A 91 -5.94 2.56 -12.04
CA HIS A 91 -6.79 3.73 -11.78
C HIS A 91 -8.16 3.36 -11.21
N GLU A 92 -8.78 2.31 -11.72
CA GLU A 92 -10.09 1.84 -11.29
C GLU A 92 -10.11 1.38 -9.83
N LEU A 93 -8.97 0.96 -9.29
CA LEU A 93 -8.83 0.55 -7.91
C LEU A 93 -8.47 1.70 -6.96
N ILE A 94 -8.15 2.86 -7.51
CA ILE A 94 -7.69 4.04 -6.75
C ILE A 94 -8.74 5.13 -6.70
N LYS A 95 -9.41 5.41 -7.83
CA LYS A 95 -10.33 6.53 -7.96
C LYS A 95 -11.50 6.43 -6.98
N ASP A 96 -11.74 7.51 -6.26
CA ASP A 96 -12.82 7.66 -5.26
C ASP A 96 -12.78 6.62 -4.13
N LYS A 97 -11.63 5.99 -3.90
CA LYS A 97 -11.46 4.95 -2.88
C LYS A 97 -10.68 5.46 -1.67
N LYS A 98 -11.02 4.91 -0.53
CA LYS A 98 -10.28 5.06 0.73
C LYS A 98 -9.36 3.87 0.90
N LEU A 99 -8.07 4.12 0.83
CA LEU A 99 -7.06 3.08 0.71
C LEU A 99 -6.17 3.03 1.95
N LEU A 100 -5.87 1.82 2.40
CA LEU A 100 -4.77 1.57 3.33
C LEU A 100 -3.62 0.92 2.56
N PHE A 101 -2.45 1.54 2.62
CA PHE A 101 -1.23 0.96 2.05
C PHE A 101 -0.28 0.50 3.13
N ILE A 102 0.22 -0.71 2.97
CA ILE A 102 1.20 -1.31 3.87
C ILE A 102 2.53 -1.47 3.16
N ASP A 103 3.58 -0.99 3.81
CA ASP A 103 4.96 -1.19 3.37
C ASP A 103 5.75 -1.91 4.48
N ASP A 104 6.86 -2.52 4.13
CA ASP A 104 7.70 -3.23 5.11
C ASP A 104 8.52 -2.27 5.98
N SER A 105 8.93 -1.14 5.45
CA SER A 105 9.72 -0.15 6.21
C SER A 105 9.55 1.28 5.72
N ILE A 106 9.66 2.25 6.64
CA ILE A 106 9.81 3.68 6.30
C ILE A 106 11.29 3.98 6.06
N VAL A 107 11.94 3.27 5.14
CA VAL A 107 13.37 3.50 4.88
C VAL A 107 13.62 4.81 4.14
N ARG A 108 12.62 5.30 3.38
CA ARG A 108 12.72 6.59 2.67
C ARG A 108 11.37 7.30 2.66
N GLY A 109 11.18 8.19 3.62
CA GLY A 109 9.95 8.97 3.75
C GLY A 109 9.57 9.76 2.49
N THR A 110 10.53 10.10 1.63
CA THR A 110 10.30 10.75 0.34
C THR A 110 9.56 9.85 -0.64
N GLN A 111 9.91 8.57 -0.75
CA GLN A 111 9.22 7.64 -1.64
C GLN A 111 7.78 7.39 -1.21
N LEU A 112 7.55 7.28 0.09
CA LEU A 112 6.19 7.11 0.60
C LEU A 112 5.33 8.34 0.31
N ARG A 113 5.88 9.53 0.52
CA ARG A 113 5.19 10.80 0.22
C ARG A 113 4.85 10.91 -1.25
N GLU A 114 5.80 10.64 -2.14
CA GLU A 114 5.56 10.64 -3.59
C GLU A 114 4.47 9.64 -4.00
N THR A 115 4.47 8.47 -3.41
CA THR A 115 3.41 7.47 -3.65
C THR A 115 2.05 7.97 -3.20
N VAL A 116 1.96 8.58 -2.01
CA VAL A 116 0.71 9.12 -1.48
C VAL A 116 0.21 10.28 -2.34
N ASP A 117 1.09 11.22 -2.69
CA ASP A 117 0.74 12.34 -3.56
C ASP A 117 0.23 11.84 -4.92
N PHE A 118 0.87 10.83 -5.47
CA PHE A 118 0.43 10.20 -6.71
C PHE A 118 -0.95 9.54 -6.59
N LEU A 119 -1.23 8.88 -5.48
CA LEU A 119 -2.54 8.26 -5.24
C LEU A 119 -3.65 9.32 -5.19
N TYR A 120 -3.39 10.45 -4.52
CA TYR A 120 -4.34 11.57 -4.52
C TYR A 120 -4.51 12.18 -5.91
N ASP A 121 -3.44 12.33 -6.66
CA ASP A 121 -3.50 12.82 -8.05
C ASP A 121 -4.27 11.85 -8.97
N SER A 122 -4.25 10.57 -8.66
CA SER A 122 -5.02 9.54 -9.36
C SER A 122 -6.50 9.48 -8.92
N GLY A 123 -6.90 10.32 -7.99
CA GLY A 123 -8.29 10.45 -7.55
C GLY A 123 -8.66 9.71 -6.27
N ALA A 124 -7.68 9.24 -5.49
CA ALA A 124 -7.96 8.61 -4.20
C ALA A 124 -8.70 9.59 -3.28
N LYS A 125 -9.71 9.09 -2.57
CA LYS A 125 -10.49 9.90 -1.64
C LYS A 125 -9.76 10.10 -0.31
N ALA A 126 -9.10 9.06 0.18
CA ALA A 126 -8.25 9.10 1.36
C ALA A 126 -7.19 8.01 1.28
N VAL A 127 -6.01 8.31 1.81
CA VAL A 127 -4.89 7.36 1.86
C VAL A 127 -4.36 7.29 3.29
N ARG A 128 -4.31 6.09 3.81
CA ARG A 128 -3.58 5.76 5.04
C ARG A 128 -2.38 4.90 4.72
N THR A 129 -1.33 5.08 5.47
CA THR A 129 -0.13 4.28 5.35
C THR A 129 0.19 3.58 6.67
N CYS A 130 0.70 2.37 6.57
CA CYS A 130 1.13 1.59 7.72
C CYS A 130 2.43 0.87 7.38
N THR A 131 3.30 0.72 8.35
CA THR A 131 4.53 -0.06 8.20
C THR A 131 4.52 -1.25 9.14
N SER A 132 4.94 -2.40 8.63
CA SER A 132 4.92 -3.65 9.39
C SER A 132 6.04 -3.75 10.44
N PHE A 133 7.11 -2.97 10.31
CA PHE A 133 8.29 -3.06 11.19
C PHE A 133 8.58 -1.82 12.02
N ALA A 134 7.69 -0.83 12.05
CA ALA A 134 7.87 0.36 12.88
C ALA A 134 7.26 0.21 14.27
N PRO A 135 7.74 0.93 15.30
CA PRO A 135 7.07 1.03 16.59
C PRO A 135 5.61 1.47 16.43
N LEU A 136 4.73 1.00 17.32
CA LEU A 136 3.29 1.28 17.26
C LEU A 136 2.95 2.76 17.12
N SER A 137 3.75 3.65 17.72
CA SER A 137 3.58 5.11 17.65
C SER A 137 3.81 5.70 16.24
N TYR A 138 4.56 5.01 15.38
CA TYR A 138 4.90 5.46 14.02
C TYR A 138 4.24 4.64 12.92
N ARG A 139 3.44 3.65 13.28
CA ARG A 139 2.87 2.71 12.29
C ARG A 139 1.76 3.27 11.44
N LYS A 140 1.17 4.40 11.87
CA LYS A 140 -0.02 4.94 11.21
C LYS A 140 0.14 6.43 10.96
N SER A 141 0.07 6.82 9.72
CA SER A 141 -0.12 8.22 9.38
C SER A 141 -1.29 8.35 8.41
N THR A 142 -2.23 9.23 8.76
CA THR A 142 -3.15 9.74 7.77
C THR A 142 -2.41 10.83 7.03
N VAL A 143 -2.09 10.59 5.77
CA VAL A 143 -1.43 11.60 4.95
C VAL A 143 -2.51 12.37 4.23
N SER A 144 -2.77 13.58 4.68
CA SER A 144 -3.57 14.53 3.91
C SER A 144 -2.70 15.15 2.82
N ARG A 145 -3.34 15.50 1.71
CA ARG A 145 -2.68 16.25 0.64
C ARG A 145 -2.17 17.57 1.21
N SER A 146 -0.88 17.77 1.08
CA SER A 146 -0.27 19.07 1.37
C SER A 146 -0.50 20.05 0.24
#